data_05aba8b4bf0932b04a97eabcb7df871e
#
_entry.id   05aba8b4bf0932b04a97eabcb7df871e
#
_cell.length_a   1.000
_cell.length_b   1.000
_cell.length_c   1.000
_cell.angle_alpha   90.00
_cell.angle_beta   90.00
_cell.angle_gamma   90.00
#
_symmetry.space_group_name_H-M   'P 1'
#
loop_
_entity.id
_entity.type
_entity.pdbx_description
1 polymer ?
#
loop_
_entity_poly.entity_id
_entity_poly.type
_entity_poly.pdbx_seq_one_letter_code
_entity_poly.pdbx_strand_id
1 'polypeptide(L)'
;ERADRPERRPAERREPAFEPGGAQAVSAERHDGGDLRADTRPAPRRRRGRLFAGLFLAATVVATVGIGAWWVAEQGLLLSPEERDTSVPNPPKTLEEEEFQPADPPRLGSEPSEERNWITIFSPDNPGAVVTPAGASAEVVDADGEPALRIRGEGAETPILFDVGQGVLQQIAGRRALFDIVARAEEGQETQVSVTCNFGELGDCGRNRYSVVPTRSDYLFDLAMPDAAPGAAGTIAIVPDVDAGAKAIEIFEIRVSVAQ
;
A
#
# COMPACT_ATOMS: atom_id res chain seq x y z
N GLU A 1 0.30 -38.98 -48.75
CA GLU A 1 -0.29 -37.70 -49.19
C GLU A 1 -0.14 -36.72 -48.00
N ARG A 2 0.95 -35.93 -48.03
CA ARG A 2 1.31 -34.94 -46.99
C ARG A 2 0.61 -33.64 -47.37
N ALA A 3 -0.35 -33.22 -46.55
CA ALA A 3 -0.94 -31.91 -46.66
C ALA A 3 0.02 -30.86 -46.01
N ASP A 4 0.43 -29.96 -46.86
CA ASP A 4 1.27 -28.80 -46.57
C ASP A 4 0.51 -27.81 -45.70
N ARG A 5 1.06 -27.47 -44.51
CA ARG A 5 0.48 -26.50 -43.58
C ARG A 5 1.27 -25.21 -43.72
N PRO A 6 0.69 -24.08 -44.15
CA PRO A 6 1.41 -22.85 -44.25
C PRO A 6 1.78 -22.28 -42.87
N GLU A 7 3.08 -21.99 -42.71
CA GLU A 7 3.63 -21.25 -41.57
C GLU A 7 3.03 -19.84 -41.49
N ARG A 8 2.36 -19.55 -40.41
CA ARG A 8 1.95 -18.19 -40.07
C ARG A 8 3.18 -17.42 -39.54
N ARG A 9 3.66 -16.45 -40.31
CA ARG A 9 4.63 -15.47 -39.84
C ARG A 9 4.07 -14.66 -38.68
N PRO A 10 4.87 -14.35 -37.63
CA PRO A 10 4.45 -13.45 -36.56
C PRO A 10 4.19 -12.04 -37.13
N ALA A 11 3.10 -11.44 -36.70
CA ALA A 11 2.78 -10.04 -37.03
C ALA A 11 3.81 -9.10 -36.39
N GLU A 12 4.55 -8.46 -37.25
CA GLU A 12 5.51 -7.41 -36.92
C GLU A 12 4.74 -6.23 -36.30
N ARG A 13 4.96 -5.99 -35.02
CA ARG A 13 4.38 -4.85 -34.28
C ARG A 13 5.06 -3.58 -34.77
N ARG A 14 4.39 -2.82 -35.64
CA ARG A 14 4.83 -1.48 -36.05
C ARG A 14 4.72 -0.54 -34.86
N GLU A 15 5.84 -0.06 -34.38
CA GLU A 15 5.92 1.08 -33.49
C GLU A 15 5.46 2.34 -34.26
N PRO A 16 4.65 3.24 -33.63
CA PRO A 16 4.31 4.50 -34.24
C PRO A 16 5.58 5.38 -34.34
N ALA A 17 5.99 5.68 -35.53
CA ALA A 17 7.07 6.64 -35.78
C ALA A 17 6.61 8.04 -35.34
N PHE A 18 7.36 8.63 -34.43
CA PHE A 18 7.21 10.01 -34.00
C PHE A 18 7.73 10.91 -35.12
N GLU A 19 6.83 11.55 -35.89
CA GLU A 19 7.21 12.57 -36.84
C GLU A 19 7.57 13.86 -36.08
N PRO A 20 8.80 14.40 -36.24
CA PRO A 20 9.12 15.71 -35.68
C PRO A 20 8.38 16.76 -36.52
N GLY A 21 7.47 17.48 -35.88
CA GLY A 21 6.69 18.55 -36.48
C GLY A 21 7.57 19.52 -37.26
N GLY A 22 7.27 19.65 -38.56
CA GLY A 22 7.93 20.54 -39.46
C GLY A 22 7.83 22.00 -39.02
N ALA A 23 8.97 22.62 -38.78
CA ALA A 23 9.07 24.06 -38.69
C ALA A 23 8.63 24.66 -40.02
N GLN A 24 7.48 25.29 -40.08
CA GLN A 24 7.07 26.09 -41.21
C GLN A 24 8.03 27.30 -41.32
N ALA A 25 8.90 27.26 -42.29
CA ALA A 25 9.68 28.41 -42.70
C ALA A 25 8.69 29.45 -43.28
N VAL A 26 8.48 30.55 -42.53
CA VAL A 26 7.79 31.72 -43.01
C VAL A 26 8.68 32.34 -44.08
N SER A 27 8.30 32.19 -45.36
CA SER A 27 8.93 32.86 -46.50
C SER A 27 8.76 34.38 -46.33
N ALA A 28 9.87 35.04 -46.08
CA ALA A 28 9.92 36.50 -46.14
C ALA A 28 9.69 36.94 -47.60
N GLU A 29 8.49 37.38 -47.93
CA GLU A 29 8.23 38.13 -49.14
C GLU A 29 9.01 39.43 -49.06
N ARG A 30 9.99 39.54 -49.97
CA ARG A 30 10.76 40.76 -50.23
C ARG A 30 9.88 41.71 -51.00
N HIS A 31 9.22 42.65 -50.30
CA HIS A 31 8.55 43.75 -50.96
C HIS A 31 9.59 44.75 -51.43
N ASP A 32 9.55 44.95 -52.70
CA ASP A 32 10.38 45.86 -53.47
C ASP A 32 10.12 47.33 -53.08
N GLY A 33 11.20 48.13 -53.19
CA GLY A 33 11.27 49.46 -52.65
C GLY A 33 10.26 50.46 -53.18
N GLY A 34 9.51 51.00 -52.26
CA GLY A 34 8.78 52.27 -52.42
C GLY A 34 9.41 53.34 -51.54
N ASP A 35 10.04 54.33 -52.13
CA ASP A 35 10.52 55.55 -51.47
C ASP A 35 9.43 56.22 -50.64
N LEU A 36 9.38 55.91 -49.34
CA LEU A 36 8.61 56.68 -48.39
C LEU A 36 9.56 57.65 -47.69
N ARG A 37 9.56 58.88 -48.20
CA ARG A 37 10.12 60.01 -47.45
C ARG A 37 9.51 60.00 -46.06
N ALA A 38 10.34 59.74 -45.08
CA ALA A 38 9.98 59.81 -43.66
C ALA A 38 9.65 61.29 -43.34
N ASP A 39 8.36 61.59 -43.19
CA ASP A 39 7.86 62.84 -42.64
C ASP A 39 8.17 62.78 -41.12
N THR A 40 9.30 63.38 -40.78
CA THR A 40 9.76 63.47 -39.35
C THR A 40 8.98 64.55 -38.65
N ARG A 41 7.70 64.31 -38.39
CA ARG A 41 6.98 65.06 -37.39
C ARG A 41 7.22 64.46 -36.02
N PRO A 42 7.78 65.19 -35.06
CA PRO A 42 7.94 64.66 -33.71
C PRO A 42 6.58 64.39 -33.10
N ALA A 43 6.26 63.11 -32.83
CA ALA A 43 5.07 62.71 -32.19
C ALA A 43 4.97 63.36 -30.79
N PRO A 44 3.81 63.93 -30.39
CA PRO A 44 3.65 64.55 -29.10
C PRO A 44 3.88 63.47 -28.00
N ARG A 45 4.89 63.63 -27.21
CA ARG A 45 5.16 62.79 -26.05
C ARG A 45 3.99 62.86 -25.11
N ARG A 46 3.10 61.84 -25.17
CA ARG A 46 1.97 61.69 -24.26
C ARG A 46 2.48 61.57 -22.82
N ARG A 47 2.33 62.61 -22.03
CA ARG A 47 2.64 62.66 -20.56
C ARG A 47 1.88 61.62 -19.72
N ARG A 48 0.94 60.86 -20.36
CA ARG A 48 0.13 59.83 -19.68
C ARG A 48 0.92 58.63 -19.18
N GLY A 49 2.08 58.29 -19.76
CA GLY A 49 2.93 57.15 -19.32
C GLY A 49 3.46 57.31 -17.90
N ARG A 50 3.73 58.54 -17.46
CA ARG A 50 4.27 58.77 -16.10
C ARG A 50 3.23 58.54 -15.00
N LEU A 51 1.96 58.87 -15.25
CA LEU A 51 0.85 58.62 -14.33
C LEU A 51 0.58 57.14 -14.16
N PHE A 52 0.57 56.40 -15.26
CA PHE A 52 0.39 54.93 -15.20
C PHE A 52 1.60 54.22 -14.54
N ALA A 53 2.82 54.66 -14.83
CA ALA A 53 4.02 54.13 -14.17
C ALA A 53 3.99 54.40 -12.67
N GLY A 54 3.59 55.63 -12.23
CA GLY A 54 3.43 55.96 -10.83
C GLY A 54 2.38 55.14 -10.13
N LEU A 55 1.21 54.94 -10.79
CA LEU A 55 0.11 54.16 -10.23
C LEU A 55 0.45 52.66 -10.15
N PHE A 56 1.15 52.13 -11.14
CA PHE A 56 1.63 50.77 -11.13
C PHE A 56 2.65 50.56 -9.98
N LEU A 57 3.59 51.47 -9.83
CA LEU A 57 4.60 51.39 -8.77
C LEU A 57 3.97 51.49 -7.38
N ALA A 58 2.97 52.40 -7.21
CA ALA A 58 2.23 52.48 -5.97
C ALA A 58 1.43 51.20 -5.67
N ALA A 59 0.76 50.63 -6.65
CA ALA A 59 0.04 49.35 -6.49
C ALA A 59 0.96 48.22 -6.14
N THR A 60 2.16 48.12 -6.77
CA THR A 60 3.17 47.09 -6.47
C THR A 60 3.67 47.23 -5.03
N VAL A 61 3.96 48.47 -4.59
CA VAL A 61 4.40 48.70 -3.21
C VAL A 61 3.34 48.30 -2.20
N VAL A 62 2.07 48.69 -2.43
CA VAL A 62 0.96 48.30 -1.55
C VAL A 62 0.79 46.79 -1.50
N ALA A 63 0.88 46.10 -2.65
CA ALA A 63 0.78 44.63 -2.70
C ALA A 63 1.94 43.98 -1.95
N THR A 64 3.15 44.47 -2.13
CA THR A 64 4.35 43.91 -1.46
C THR A 64 4.26 44.09 0.05
N VAL A 65 3.86 45.30 0.50
CA VAL A 65 3.69 45.57 1.94
C VAL A 65 2.55 44.73 2.53
N GLY A 66 1.43 44.60 1.80
CA GLY A 66 0.30 43.78 2.24
C GLY A 66 0.66 42.31 2.38
N ILE A 67 1.34 41.72 1.38
CA ILE A 67 1.81 40.34 1.44
C ILE A 67 2.83 40.16 2.56
N GLY A 68 3.77 41.08 2.72
CA GLY A 68 4.76 41.03 3.78
C GLY A 68 4.13 41.10 5.17
N ALA A 69 3.18 42.00 5.38
CA ALA A 69 2.46 42.13 6.65
C ALA A 69 1.63 40.88 6.96
N TRP A 70 0.94 40.32 5.96
CA TRP A 70 0.19 39.08 6.10
C TRP A 70 1.14 37.93 6.46
N TRP A 71 2.26 37.79 5.77
CA TRP A 71 3.26 36.74 6.05
C TRP A 71 3.82 36.84 7.47
N VAL A 72 4.15 38.08 7.94
CA VAL A 72 4.62 38.31 9.32
C VAL A 72 3.55 37.96 10.35
N ALA A 73 2.28 38.24 10.06
CA ALA A 73 1.17 37.87 10.93
C ALA A 73 0.98 36.35 11.01
N GLU A 74 1.07 35.66 9.87
CA GLU A 74 0.95 34.19 9.78
C GLU A 74 2.07 33.46 10.52
N GLN A 75 3.29 34.02 10.49
CA GLN A 75 4.44 33.42 11.21
C GLN A 75 4.38 33.64 12.73
N GLY A 76 3.35 34.32 13.23
CA GLY A 76 3.22 34.57 14.67
C GLY A 76 4.32 35.46 15.27
N LEU A 77 5.05 36.22 14.42
CA LEU A 77 6.12 37.10 14.87
C LEU A 77 5.62 38.26 15.75
N LEU A 78 4.33 38.58 15.64
CA LEU A 78 3.65 39.61 16.43
C LEU A 78 3.03 39.08 17.73
N LEU A 79 3.04 37.77 17.94
CA LEU A 79 2.54 37.14 19.16
C LEU A 79 3.56 37.31 20.29
N SER A 80 3.06 37.52 21.51
CA SER A 80 3.91 37.59 22.69
C SER A 80 4.64 36.25 22.93
N PRO A 81 5.77 36.22 23.63
CA PRO A 81 6.47 34.99 23.98
C PRO A 81 5.55 33.95 24.66
N GLU A 82 4.58 34.41 25.43
CA GLU A 82 3.62 33.57 26.16
C GLU A 82 2.58 32.93 25.21
N GLU A 83 2.17 33.64 24.15
CA GLU A 83 1.25 33.12 23.14
C GLU A 83 1.94 32.21 22.11
N ARG A 84 3.27 32.26 22.00
CA ARG A 84 4.08 31.34 21.18
C ARG A 84 4.39 30.04 21.90
N ASP A 85 4.25 30.02 23.22
CA ASP A 85 4.55 28.84 24.03
C ASP A 85 3.38 27.85 23.90
N THR A 86 3.49 26.95 22.92
CA THR A 86 2.60 25.79 22.75
C THR A 86 3.06 24.59 23.59
N SER A 87 4.00 24.77 24.51
CA SER A 87 4.39 23.69 25.40
C SER A 87 3.22 23.31 26.29
N VAL A 88 2.82 22.05 26.22
CA VAL A 88 1.85 21.49 27.14
C VAL A 88 2.42 21.63 28.54
N PRO A 89 1.69 22.21 29.51
CA PRO A 89 2.16 22.29 30.90
C PRO A 89 2.59 20.90 31.36
N ASN A 90 3.83 20.78 31.81
CA ASN A 90 4.31 19.54 32.38
C ASN A 90 3.38 19.16 33.52
N PRO A 91 2.79 17.96 33.56
CA PRO A 91 1.95 17.55 34.68
C PRO A 91 2.74 17.74 35.98
N PRO A 92 2.08 18.19 37.06
CA PRO A 92 2.77 18.45 38.32
C PRO A 92 3.52 17.19 38.77
N LYS A 93 4.80 17.38 39.13
CA LYS A 93 5.69 16.30 39.62
C LYS A 93 5.33 15.80 41.03
N THR A 94 4.10 15.85 41.40
CA THR A 94 3.58 15.18 42.60
C THR A 94 2.92 13.88 42.19
N LEU A 95 3.69 13.00 41.55
CA LEU A 95 3.42 11.59 41.75
C LEU A 95 3.98 11.27 43.15
N GLU A 96 3.11 11.03 44.13
CA GLU A 96 3.45 10.20 45.25
C GLU A 96 4.17 8.98 44.68
N GLU A 97 5.29 8.60 45.25
CA GLU A 97 6.01 7.37 44.88
C GLU A 97 5.08 6.17 45.24
N GLU A 98 4.00 6.00 44.49
CA GLU A 98 3.49 4.65 44.30
C GLU A 98 4.62 3.92 43.58
N GLU A 99 5.18 2.92 44.23
CA GLU A 99 6.15 2.02 43.66
C GLU A 99 5.62 1.66 42.27
N PHE A 100 6.15 2.36 41.24
CA PHE A 100 5.91 2.00 39.86
C PHE A 100 6.56 0.63 39.68
N GLN A 101 5.79 -0.41 39.93
CA GLN A 101 6.03 -1.71 39.35
C GLN A 101 5.76 -1.49 37.86
N PRO A 102 6.78 -1.48 37.00
CA PRO A 102 6.52 -1.49 35.57
C PRO A 102 5.66 -2.70 35.33
N ALA A 103 4.36 -2.48 35.02
CA ALA A 103 3.60 -3.52 34.38
C ALA A 103 4.48 -3.93 33.20
N ASP A 104 4.82 -5.22 33.14
CA ASP A 104 5.55 -5.76 32.01
C ASP A 104 4.91 -5.16 30.77
N PRO A 105 5.71 -4.55 29.84
CA PRO A 105 5.15 -3.97 28.64
C PRO A 105 4.27 -5.06 28.05
N PRO A 106 3.01 -4.75 27.66
CA PRO A 106 2.18 -5.76 27.03
C PRO A 106 3.02 -6.33 25.89
N ARG A 107 3.50 -7.55 26.09
CA ARG A 107 4.22 -8.29 25.04
C ARG A 107 3.19 -8.44 23.94
N LEU A 108 3.32 -7.65 22.87
CA LEU A 108 2.56 -7.89 21.67
C LEU A 108 2.74 -9.37 21.33
N GLY A 109 1.69 -10.17 21.51
CA GLY A 109 1.68 -11.59 21.21
C GLY A 109 1.81 -12.56 22.39
N SER A 110 1.85 -12.12 23.64
CA SER A 110 1.83 -13.04 24.79
C SER A 110 0.60 -12.88 25.70
N GLU A 111 -0.57 -12.66 25.12
CA GLU A 111 -1.75 -13.26 25.75
C GLU A 111 -1.64 -14.77 25.53
N PRO A 112 -1.80 -15.60 26.57
CA PRO A 112 -1.59 -17.02 26.44
C PRO A 112 -2.52 -17.57 25.36
N SER A 113 -1.95 -17.85 24.18
CA SER A 113 -2.69 -18.53 23.11
C SER A 113 -3.10 -19.94 23.57
N GLU A 114 -2.60 -20.39 24.70
CA GLU A 114 -2.87 -21.70 25.32
C GLU A 114 -4.26 -21.81 25.95
N GLU A 115 -4.91 -20.70 26.32
CA GLU A 115 -6.27 -20.73 26.92
C GLU A 115 -7.40 -20.57 25.90
N ARG A 116 -7.08 -20.26 24.66
CA ARG A 116 -8.08 -20.12 23.59
C ARG A 116 -8.46 -21.48 23.02
N ASN A 117 -9.74 -21.69 22.83
CA ASN A 117 -10.19 -22.89 22.12
C ASN A 117 -9.94 -22.70 20.60
N TRP A 118 -8.77 -23.19 20.15
CA TRP A 118 -8.39 -23.14 18.76
C TRP A 118 -9.00 -24.30 17.97
N ILE A 119 -9.47 -24.01 16.78
CA ILE A 119 -9.93 -24.97 15.77
C ILE A 119 -8.90 -24.97 14.67
N THR A 120 -8.22 -26.08 14.44
CA THR A 120 -7.21 -26.22 13.37
C THR A 120 -7.91 -26.27 12.02
N ILE A 121 -7.50 -25.41 11.11
CA ILE A 121 -7.91 -25.36 9.71
C ILE A 121 -6.93 -26.18 8.86
N PHE A 122 -5.64 -25.98 9.10
CA PHE A 122 -4.56 -26.65 8.38
C PHE A 122 -3.45 -27.08 9.36
N SER A 123 -2.92 -28.28 9.11
CA SER A 123 -1.72 -28.83 9.74
C SER A 123 -0.93 -29.60 8.68
N PRO A 124 0.41 -29.64 8.74
CA PRO A 124 1.25 -30.39 7.79
C PRO A 124 0.96 -31.89 7.75
N ASP A 125 0.40 -32.45 8.82
CA ASP A 125 0.00 -33.85 8.91
C ASP A 125 -1.21 -34.19 7.99
N ASN A 126 -1.97 -33.16 7.58
CA ASN A 126 -3.09 -33.31 6.68
C ASN A 126 -3.02 -32.30 5.49
N PRO A 127 -2.09 -32.48 4.56
CA PRO A 127 -1.87 -31.56 3.44
C PRO A 127 -3.00 -31.60 2.39
N GLY A 128 -3.98 -32.48 2.51
CA GLY A 128 -5.08 -32.62 1.56
C GLY A 128 -6.02 -31.41 1.45
N ALA A 129 -5.93 -30.46 2.39
CA ALA A 129 -6.69 -29.22 2.39
C ALA A 129 -6.03 -28.09 1.58
N VAL A 130 -4.93 -28.37 0.86
CA VAL A 130 -4.14 -27.36 0.14
C VAL A 130 -4.28 -27.54 -1.36
N VAL A 131 -4.66 -26.48 -2.06
CA VAL A 131 -4.70 -26.44 -3.53
C VAL A 131 -3.57 -25.55 -4.03
N THR A 132 -2.67 -26.16 -4.80
CA THR A 132 -1.50 -25.50 -5.38
C THR A 132 -1.76 -25.25 -6.86
N PRO A 133 -1.88 -23.99 -7.31
CA PRO A 133 -2.08 -23.67 -8.72
C PRO A 133 -0.78 -23.86 -9.51
N ALA A 134 -0.89 -23.79 -10.85
CA ALA A 134 0.28 -23.75 -11.72
C ALA A 134 1.13 -22.52 -11.41
N GLY A 135 2.46 -22.66 -11.35
CA GLY A 135 3.39 -21.59 -10.97
C GLY A 135 3.54 -21.44 -9.45
N ALA A 136 3.07 -22.40 -8.68
CA ALA A 136 3.36 -22.49 -7.25
C ALA A 136 3.82 -23.89 -6.87
N SER A 137 4.48 -24.00 -5.73
CA SER A 137 4.82 -25.28 -5.11
C SER A 137 4.43 -25.27 -3.64
N ALA A 138 4.02 -26.44 -3.17
CA ALA A 138 3.72 -26.71 -1.77
C ALA A 138 4.25 -28.09 -1.42
N GLU A 139 5.14 -28.21 -0.47
CA GLU A 139 5.75 -29.47 -0.06
C GLU A 139 5.90 -29.50 1.46
N VAL A 140 5.67 -30.67 2.06
CA VAL A 140 5.90 -30.87 3.47
C VAL A 140 7.41 -31.10 3.68
N VAL A 141 7.99 -30.28 4.55
CA VAL A 141 9.42 -30.32 4.91
C VAL A 141 9.60 -30.49 6.41
N ASP A 142 10.75 -30.95 6.81
CA ASP A 142 11.19 -30.89 8.20
C ASP A 142 11.86 -29.51 8.44
N ALA A 143 11.28 -28.74 9.31
CA ALA A 143 11.73 -27.41 9.68
C ALA A 143 12.22 -27.42 11.13
N ASP A 144 13.51 -27.73 11.35
CA ASP A 144 14.15 -27.85 12.67
C ASP A 144 13.55 -28.93 13.58
N GLY A 145 13.11 -30.05 13.00
CA GLY A 145 12.53 -31.17 13.71
C GLY A 145 11.00 -31.08 13.86
N GLU A 146 10.38 -30.08 13.27
CA GLU A 146 8.92 -29.97 13.17
C GLU A 146 8.46 -30.03 11.71
N PRO A 147 7.36 -30.71 11.40
CA PRO A 147 6.80 -30.69 10.05
C PRO A 147 6.23 -29.31 9.74
N ALA A 148 6.52 -28.80 8.56
CA ALA A 148 5.95 -27.55 8.03
C ALA A 148 5.63 -27.71 6.54
N LEU A 149 4.65 -26.94 6.06
CA LEU A 149 4.39 -26.82 4.64
C LEU A 149 5.18 -25.66 4.07
N ARG A 150 6.22 -25.96 3.29
CA ARG A 150 6.95 -24.94 2.53
C ARG A 150 6.16 -24.60 1.28
N ILE A 151 5.80 -23.33 1.14
CA ILE A 151 5.10 -22.80 -0.02
C ILE A 151 5.94 -21.75 -0.74
N ARG A 152 5.89 -21.80 -2.07
CA ARG A 152 6.60 -20.86 -2.95
C ARG A 152 5.70 -20.52 -4.15
N GLY A 153 5.66 -19.26 -4.56
CA GLY A 153 5.01 -18.79 -5.77
C GLY A 153 6.02 -18.27 -6.78
N GLU A 154 5.78 -18.47 -8.07
CA GLU A 154 6.63 -17.91 -9.13
C GLU A 154 6.33 -16.44 -9.42
N GLY A 155 5.29 -15.88 -8.81
CA GLY A 155 4.88 -14.48 -9.03
C GLY A 155 4.09 -13.90 -7.87
N ALA A 156 4.00 -12.57 -7.88
CA ALA A 156 3.31 -11.78 -6.85
C ALA A 156 1.79 -12.03 -6.74
N GLU A 157 1.21 -12.77 -7.69
CA GLU A 157 -0.23 -13.02 -7.79
C GLU A 157 -0.57 -14.52 -7.85
N THR A 158 0.35 -15.40 -7.40
CA THR A 158 0.13 -16.84 -7.40
C THR A 158 -0.25 -17.32 -5.99
N PRO A 159 -1.54 -17.33 -5.61
CA PRO A 159 -1.96 -17.73 -4.28
C PRO A 159 -1.99 -19.26 -4.13
N ILE A 160 -1.52 -19.77 -3.01
CA ILE A 160 -1.79 -21.13 -2.56
C ILE A 160 -3.06 -21.07 -1.70
N LEU A 161 -4.01 -22.00 -1.96
CA LEU A 161 -5.32 -21.98 -1.32
C LEU A 161 -5.38 -23.04 -0.22
N PHE A 162 -5.90 -22.65 0.93
CA PHE A 162 -6.17 -23.51 2.07
C PHE A 162 -7.69 -23.61 2.25
N ASP A 163 -8.23 -24.81 2.21
CA ASP A 163 -9.66 -25.03 2.36
C ASP A 163 -10.07 -24.88 3.83
N VAL A 164 -11.10 -24.08 4.07
CA VAL A 164 -11.75 -23.93 5.37
C VAL A 164 -13.06 -24.71 5.34
N GLY A 165 -13.09 -25.81 6.04
CA GLY A 165 -14.25 -26.69 6.04
C GLY A 165 -15.55 -25.98 6.47
N GLN A 166 -16.67 -26.34 5.85
CA GLN A 166 -17.99 -25.78 6.17
C GLN A 166 -18.32 -25.89 7.68
N GLY A 167 -17.91 -27.01 8.33
CA GLY A 167 -18.12 -27.20 9.76
C GLY A 167 -17.36 -26.21 10.65
N VAL A 168 -16.17 -25.77 10.22
CA VAL A 168 -15.42 -24.69 10.90
C VAL A 168 -16.17 -23.39 10.74
N LEU A 169 -16.58 -23.06 9.49
CA LEU A 169 -17.35 -21.85 9.20
C LEU A 169 -18.66 -21.77 9.99
N GLN A 170 -19.35 -22.89 10.19
CA GLN A 170 -20.57 -22.96 11.01
C GLN A 170 -20.31 -22.62 12.48
N GLN A 171 -19.14 -22.99 13.02
CA GLN A 171 -18.79 -22.73 14.40
C GLN A 171 -18.43 -21.26 14.66
N ILE A 172 -17.94 -20.53 13.65
CA ILE A 172 -17.53 -19.14 13.76
C ILE A 172 -18.59 -18.14 13.25
N ALA A 173 -19.64 -18.60 12.58
CA ALA A 173 -20.72 -17.76 12.07
C ALA A 173 -21.40 -16.96 13.21
N GLY A 174 -21.72 -15.70 12.96
CA GLY A 174 -22.32 -14.78 13.94
C GLY A 174 -21.40 -14.33 15.07
N ARG A 175 -20.11 -14.63 15.00
CA ARG A 175 -19.13 -14.33 16.06
C ARG A 175 -17.95 -13.53 15.53
N ARG A 176 -17.18 -12.97 16.45
CA ARG A 176 -15.86 -12.42 16.11
C ARG A 176 -14.85 -13.56 16.15
N ALA A 177 -14.26 -13.86 14.99
CA ALA A 177 -13.28 -14.91 14.83
C ALA A 177 -11.87 -14.31 14.73
N LEU A 178 -10.91 -14.92 15.42
CA LEU A 178 -9.49 -14.60 15.34
C LEU A 178 -8.80 -15.73 14.60
N PHE A 179 -8.24 -15.42 13.45
CA PHE A 179 -7.44 -16.34 12.65
C PHE A 179 -5.97 -16.17 13.00
N ASP A 180 -5.25 -17.27 13.00
CA ASP A 180 -3.84 -17.30 13.30
C ASP A 180 -3.12 -18.18 12.26
N ILE A 181 -2.10 -17.63 11.64
CA ILE A 181 -1.21 -18.32 10.72
C ILE A 181 0.16 -18.39 11.37
N VAL A 182 0.56 -19.58 11.78
CA VAL A 182 1.87 -19.82 12.37
C VAL A 182 2.86 -20.13 11.25
N ALA A 183 3.77 -19.21 10.99
CA ALA A 183 4.68 -19.32 9.87
C ALA A 183 6.06 -18.69 10.14
N ARG A 184 7.01 -19.00 9.28
CA ARG A 184 8.30 -18.31 9.19
C ARG A 184 8.75 -18.18 7.73
N ALA A 185 9.63 -17.23 7.46
CA ALA A 185 10.33 -17.17 6.18
C ALA A 185 11.42 -18.27 6.12
N GLU A 186 11.76 -18.69 4.92
CA GLU A 186 12.90 -19.58 4.71
C GLU A 186 14.18 -18.94 5.27
N GLU A 187 15.06 -19.73 5.80
CA GLU A 187 16.26 -19.28 6.53
C GLU A 187 17.06 -18.22 5.76
N GLY A 188 17.42 -17.14 6.44
CA GLY A 188 18.17 -16.02 5.87
C GLY A 188 17.36 -15.09 4.96
N GLN A 189 16.04 -15.29 4.85
CA GLN A 189 15.16 -14.48 3.99
C GLN A 189 14.02 -13.86 4.82
N GLU A 190 13.76 -12.59 4.61
CA GLU A 190 12.54 -11.92 5.03
C GLU A 190 11.67 -11.72 3.79
N THR A 191 10.38 -11.99 3.89
CA THR A 191 9.46 -11.83 2.77
C THR A 191 8.17 -11.16 3.19
N GLN A 192 7.51 -10.51 2.25
CA GLN A 192 6.16 -10.00 2.44
C GLN A 192 5.14 -10.97 1.85
N VAL A 193 4.21 -11.37 2.67
CA VAL A 193 3.09 -12.23 2.26
C VAL A 193 1.80 -11.45 2.18
N SER A 194 0.89 -11.91 1.34
CA SER A 194 -0.48 -11.40 1.27
C SER A 194 -1.45 -12.52 1.57
N VAL A 195 -2.38 -12.27 2.48
CA VAL A 195 -3.45 -13.19 2.87
C VAL A 195 -4.78 -12.58 2.47
N THR A 196 -5.58 -13.34 1.76
CA THR A 196 -6.97 -13.02 1.45
C THR A 196 -7.85 -14.22 1.80
N CYS A 197 -9.12 -14.01 2.09
CA CYS A 197 -10.04 -15.10 2.37
C CYS A 197 -11.34 -14.88 1.62
N ASN A 198 -12.03 -16.01 1.34
CA ASN A 198 -13.37 -16.02 0.81
C ASN A 198 -14.16 -17.10 1.55
N PHE A 199 -15.15 -16.67 2.32
CA PHE A 199 -16.02 -17.56 3.10
C PHE A 199 -17.46 -17.57 2.59
N GLY A 200 -17.67 -17.20 1.31
CA GLY A 200 -18.97 -17.16 0.68
C GLY A 200 -19.94 -16.21 1.36
N GLU A 201 -21.06 -16.70 1.86
CA GLU A 201 -22.10 -15.92 2.55
C GLU A 201 -21.58 -15.24 3.85
N LEU A 202 -20.50 -15.76 4.42
CA LEU A 202 -19.86 -15.17 5.60
C LEU A 202 -18.89 -14.03 5.27
N GLY A 203 -18.71 -13.71 3.97
CA GLY A 203 -17.91 -12.59 3.51
C GLY A 203 -16.44 -12.92 3.26
N ASP A 204 -15.63 -11.90 3.27
CA ASP A 204 -14.18 -11.96 3.03
C ASP A 204 -13.41 -11.22 4.14
N CYS A 205 -12.11 -11.47 4.23
CA CYS A 205 -11.24 -10.79 5.20
C CYS A 205 -10.45 -9.62 4.59
N GLY A 206 -10.78 -9.21 3.38
CA GLY A 206 -9.99 -8.23 2.65
C GLY A 206 -8.61 -8.77 2.29
N ARG A 207 -7.65 -7.87 2.18
CA ARG A 207 -6.25 -8.23 1.93
C ARG A 207 -5.38 -7.79 3.11
N ASN A 208 -4.83 -8.77 3.82
CA ASN A 208 -3.88 -8.55 4.90
C ASN A 208 -2.46 -8.80 4.37
N ARG A 209 -1.50 -7.96 4.78
CA ARG A 209 -0.08 -8.11 4.41
C ARG A 209 0.76 -8.19 5.66
N TYR A 210 1.73 -9.10 5.65
CA TYR A 210 2.65 -9.33 6.77
C TYR A 210 4.08 -9.40 6.26
N SER A 211 5.01 -8.82 7.03
CA SER A 211 6.43 -9.15 6.91
C SER A 211 6.71 -10.42 7.68
N VAL A 212 7.04 -11.48 6.98
CA VAL A 212 7.36 -12.79 7.57
C VAL A 212 8.87 -12.88 7.77
N VAL A 213 9.25 -13.09 9.03
CA VAL A 213 10.64 -13.19 9.46
C VAL A 213 11.11 -14.65 9.54
N PRO A 214 12.44 -14.94 9.59
CA PRO A 214 12.95 -16.30 9.67
C PRO A 214 12.63 -17.05 10.97
N THR A 215 12.19 -16.33 12.01
CA THR A 215 11.74 -16.95 13.25
C THR A 215 10.26 -17.29 13.17
N ARG A 216 9.88 -18.48 13.69
CA ARG A 216 8.48 -18.88 13.81
C ARG A 216 7.68 -17.82 14.58
N SER A 217 6.61 -17.33 13.99
CA SER A 217 5.78 -16.25 14.52
C SER A 217 4.32 -16.45 14.16
N ASP A 218 3.46 -15.86 14.97
CA ASP A 218 2.01 -15.88 14.78
C ASP A 218 1.57 -14.63 14.00
N TYR A 219 0.80 -14.80 12.93
CA TYR A 219 0.25 -13.74 12.09
C TYR A 219 -1.27 -13.72 12.21
N LEU A 220 -1.75 -12.78 12.99
CA LEU A 220 -3.13 -12.72 13.43
C LEU A 220 -3.95 -11.74 12.61
N PHE A 221 -5.19 -12.10 12.30
CA PHE A 221 -6.23 -11.17 11.84
C PHE A 221 -7.58 -11.54 12.43
N ASP A 222 -8.39 -10.56 12.71
CA ASP A 222 -9.73 -10.76 13.24
C ASP A 222 -10.80 -10.38 12.20
N LEU A 223 -11.93 -11.07 12.26
CA LEU A 223 -13.05 -10.86 11.37
C LEU A 223 -14.37 -11.02 12.15
N ALA A 224 -15.25 -10.03 11.99
CA ALA A 224 -16.62 -10.13 12.48
C ALA A 224 -17.44 -10.91 11.44
N MET A 225 -17.83 -12.13 11.77
CA MET A 225 -18.62 -12.98 10.89
C MET A 225 -20.10 -12.60 10.96
N PRO A 226 -20.81 -12.44 9.84
CA PRO A 226 -22.25 -12.28 9.85
C PRO A 226 -22.95 -13.55 10.38
N ASP A 227 -24.12 -13.36 10.98
CA ASP A 227 -24.98 -14.44 11.41
C ASP A 227 -25.73 -15.03 10.20
N ALA A 228 -25.01 -15.81 9.41
CA ALA A 228 -25.49 -16.46 8.21
C ALA A 228 -25.01 -17.91 8.18
N ALA A 229 -25.77 -18.77 7.53
CA ALA A 229 -25.34 -20.16 7.33
C ALA A 229 -24.31 -20.21 6.18
N PRO A 230 -23.14 -20.82 6.36
CA PRO A 230 -22.20 -21.01 5.29
C PRO A 230 -22.78 -22.01 4.27
N GLY A 231 -22.91 -21.57 3.02
CA GLY A 231 -23.45 -22.41 1.94
C GLY A 231 -22.49 -23.51 1.49
N ALA A 232 -21.18 -23.30 1.66
CA ALA A 232 -20.10 -24.21 1.26
C ALA A 232 -18.86 -24.03 2.14
N ALA A 233 -17.80 -24.75 1.85
CA ALA A 233 -16.46 -24.51 2.37
C ALA A 233 -15.95 -23.14 1.88
N GLY A 234 -15.07 -22.53 2.68
CA GLY A 234 -14.37 -21.31 2.33
C GLY A 234 -12.91 -21.58 1.98
N THR A 235 -12.19 -20.52 1.67
CA THR A 235 -10.77 -20.59 1.35
C THR A 235 -9.98 -19.44 2.00
N ILE A 236 -8.76 -19.75 2.44
CA ILE A 236 -7.72 -18.76 2.76
C ILE A 236 -6.68 -18.88 1.64
N ALA A 237 -6.38 -17.76 0.99
CA ALA A 237 -5.42 -17.69 -0.11
C ALA A 237 -4.18 -16.93 0.36
N ILE A 238 -3.02 -17.56 0.27
CA ILE A 238 -1.75 -17.00 0.71
C ILE A 238 -0.81 -16.87 -0.49
N VAL A 239 -0.37 -15.64 -0.75
CA VAL A 239 0.71 -15.35 -1.68
C VAL A 239 2.01 -15.25 -0.88
N PRO A 240 2.95 -16.19 -1.04
CA PRO A 240 4.12 -16.30 -0.18
C PRO A 240 5.17 -15.19 -0.39
N ASP A 241 5.12 -14.53 -1.54
CA ASP A 241 6.04 -13.44 -1.87
C ASP A 241 5.39 -12.43 -2.81
N VAL A 242 4.99 -11.28 -2.27
CA VAL A 242 4.33 -10.21 -3.06
C VAL A 242 5.33 -9.41 -3.89
N ASP A 243 6.63 -9.50 -3.59
CA ASP A 243 7.70 -8.79 -4.29
C ASP A 243 8.25 -9.59 -5.48
N ALA A 244 7.70 -10.79 -5.74
CA ALA A 244 8.10 -11.70 -6.82
C ALA A 244 9.58 -12.09 -6.81
N GLY A 245 10.20 -12.15 -5.64
CA GLY A 245 11.58 -12.58 -5.43
C GLY A 245 11.76 -14.10 -5.39
N ALA A 246 10.68 -14.86 -5.62
CA ALA A 246 10.61 -16.31 -5.53
C ALA A 246 11.02 -16.87 -4.14
N LYS A 247 10.75 -16.09 -3.10
CA LYS A 247 10.99 -16.48 -1.71
C LYS A 247 9.92 -17.47 -1.23
N ALA A 248 10.30 -18.32 -0.29
CA ALA A 248 9.41 -19.28 0.31
C ALA A 248 9.09 -18.92 1.76
N ILE A 249 7.93 -19.38 2.23
CA ILE A 249 7.59 -19.43 3.65
C ILE A 249 7.24 -20.84 4.06
N GLU A 250 7.39 -21.14 5.32
CA GLU A 250 7.07 -22.41 5.96
C GLU A 250 5.89 -22.17 6.91
N ILE A 251 4.79 -22.87 6.67
CA ILE A 251 3.56 -22.79 7.46
C ILE A 251 3.48 -24.02 8.36
N PHE A 252 3.42 -23.78 9.65
CA PHE A 252 3.31 -24.83 10.67
C PHE A 252 1.85 -25.17 10.98
N GLU A 253 0.99 -24.16 11.05
CA GLU A 253 -0.43 -24.32 11.36
C GLU A 253 -1.23 -23.12 10.87
N ILE A 254 -2.49 -23.36 10.49
CA ILE A 254 -3.51 -22.32 10.36
C ILE A 254 -4.67 -22.73 11.28
N ARG A 255 -5.08 -21.81 12.16
CA ARG A 255 -6.11 -22.07 13.16
C ARG A 255 -7.01 -20.87 13.35
N VAL A 256 -8.18 -21.09 13.91
CA VAL A 256 -9.15 -20.04 14.22
C VAL A 256 -9.72 -20.23 15.63
N SER A 257 -9.95 -19.14 16.33
CA SER A 257 -10.68 -19.14 17.59
C SER A 257 -11.78 -18.11 17.55
N VAL A 258 -12.82 -18.32 18.35
CA VAL A 258 -13.88 -17.33 18.55
C VAL A 258 -13.66 -16.58 19.84
N ALA A 259 -13.85 -15.27 19.82
CA ALA A 259 -13.87 -14.46 21.03
C ALA A 259 -15.05 -14.92 21.90
N GLN A 260 -14.78 -15.17 23.15
CA GLN A 260 -15.81 -15.52 24.15
C GLN A 260 -16.62 -14.28 24.54
#